data_ce6fc535ba21c1412347d4896a28f7f4
#
_entry.id   ce6fc535ba21c1412347d4896a28f7f4
#
_cell.length_a   1.000
_cell.length_b   1.000
_cell.length_c   1.000
_cell.angle_alpha   90.00
_cell.angle_beta   90.00
_cell.angle_gamma   90.00
#
_symmetry.space_group_name_H-M   'P 1'
#
loop_
_entity.id
_entity.type
_entity.pdbx_description
1 polymer ?
#
loop_
_entity_poly.entity_id
_entity_poly.type
_entity_poly.pdbx_seq_one_letter_code
_entity_poly.pdbx_strand_id
1 'polypeptide(L)'
;QIKYADISPKWAGLCHSRISGYYPQEEYEILISNTIDNGFDAIDVLIHEVCHAVQFHLYGDEVRPHGKEFKVIAEAVGLTGKMTRASANHELGIKIKKWEKEIGVYPHEPSFAKMIERWIINLINYGGSFYILAMIVQYNTP
;
A
#
# COMPACT_ATOMS: atom_id res chain seq x y z
N GLN A 1 -0.19 -2.56 15.43
CA GLN A 1 -0.75 -3.80 14.85
C GLN A 1 -0.70 -3.74 13.32
N ILE A 2 -0.45 -4.87 12.66
CA ILE A 2 -0.51 -4.99 11.20
C ILE A 2 -1.63 -5.97 10.86
N LYS A 3 -2.53 -5.57 9.96
CA LYS A 3 -3.69 -6.37 9.55
C LYS A 3 -3.84 -6.37 8.03
N TYR A 4 -4.26 -7.49 7.50
CA TYR A 4 -4.76 -7.62 6.14
C TYR A 4 -6.26 -7.36 6.15
N ALA A 5 -6.74 -6.39 5.38
CA ALA A 5 -8.07 -5.86 5.56
C ALA A 5 -8.78 -5.50 4.25
N ASP A 6 -10.11 -5.55 4.29
CA ASP A 6 -10.98 -5.02 3.25
C ASP A 6 -11.10 -3.51 3.42
N ILE A 7 -10.20 -2.78 2.79
CA ILE A 7 -10.20 -1.32 2.77
C ILE A 7 -10.69 -0.81 1.41
N SER A 8 -10.98 0.50 1.34
CA SER A 8 -11.41 1.09 0.06
C SER A 8 -10.42 0.75 -1.06
N PRO A 9 -10.90 0.36 -2.27
CA PRO A 9 -10.04 0.00 -3.39
C PRO A 9 -9.14 1.15 -3.89
N LYS A 10 -9.35 2.37 -3.40
CA LYS A 10 -8.47 3.52 -3.64
C LYS A 10 -7.12 3.42 -2.94
N TRP A 11 -7.03 2.61 -1.88
CA TRP A 11 -5.89 2.52 -1.00
C TRP A 11 -5.24 1.16 -1.07
N ALA A 12 -3.92 1.13 -1.19
CA ALA A 12 -3.14 -0.09 -1.08
C ALA A 12 -2.85 -0.44 0.39
N GLY A 13 -2.72 0.58 1.22
CA GLY A 13 -2.56 0.48 2.66
C GLY A 13 -3.10 1.71 3.37
N LEU A 14 -3.18 1.64 4.69
CA LEU A 14 -3.54 2.74 5.58
C LEU A 14 -2.76 2.60 6.89
N CYS A 15 -2.28 3.73 7.42
CA CYS A 15 -1.75 3.81 8.77
C CYS A 15 -2.63 4.72 9.62
N HIS A 16 -3.15 4.19 10.71
CA HIS A 16 -3.89 4.94 11.72
C HIS A 16 -2.97 5.30 12.87
N SER A 17 -2.89 6.58 13.20
CA SER A 17 -2.00 7.12 14.23
C SER A 17 -2.45 6.86 15.66
N ARG A 18 -3.71 6.54 15.89
CA ARG A 18 -4.27 6.15 17.18
C ARG A 18 -5.54 5.36 16.99
N ILE A 19 -5.63 4.22 17.64
CA ILE A 19 -6.91 3.54 17.81
C ILE A 19 -7.62 4.25 18.95
N SER A 20 -8.59 5.11 18.63
CA SER A 20 -9.30 5.92 19.60
C SER A 20 -9.91 5.09 20.73
N GLY A 21 -9.51 5.34 21.95
CA GLY A 21 -10.30 5.09 23.16
C GLY A 21 -10.05 3.80 23.93
N TYR A 22 -9.32 2.80 23.44
CA TYR A 22 -9.22 1.50 24.12
C TYR A 22 -7.81 0.92 24.32
N TYR A 23 -6.77 1.55 23.72
CA TYR A 23 -5.38 1.06 23.80
C TYR A 23 -4.43 2.10 24.39
N PRO A 24 -3.36 1.67 25.07
CA PRO A 24 -2.35 2.59 25.60
C PRO A 24 -1.71 3.41 24.50
N GLN A 25 -1.31 4.61 24.82
CA GLN A 25 -1.08 5.80 24.02
C GLN A 25 -0.10 5.75 22.83
N GLU A 26 0.41 4.61 22.39
CA GLU A 26 1.46 4.53 21.36
C GLU A 26 1.25 3.39 20.32
N GLU A 27 0.05 2.89 20.15
CA GLU A 27 -0.19 1.84 19.16
C GLU A 27 -0.65 2.40 17.81
N TYR A 28 0.08 2.05 16.76
CA TYR A 28 -0.29 2.31 15.36
C TYR A 28 -0.96 1.07 14.77
N GLU A 29 -1.99 1.27 13.96
CA GLU A 29 -2.60 0.22 13.17
C GLU A 29 -2.25 0.42 11.70
N ILE A 30 -1.67 -0.60 11.08
CA ILE A 30 -1.38 -0.64 9.65
C ILE A 30 -2.30 -1.66 9.01
N LEU A 31 -3.05 -1.21 8.01
CA LEU A 31 -3.93 -2.04 7.20
C LEU A 31 -3.33 -2.21 5.81
N ILE A 32 -3.21 -3.45 5.35
CA ILE A 32 -2.80 -3.79 3.99
C ILE A 32 -4.03 -4.25 3.23
N SER A 33 -4.23 -3.73 2.03
CA SER A 33 -5.42 -4.04 1.22
C SER A 33 -5.46 -5.52 0.82
N ASN A 34 -6.64 -6.12 0.91
CA ASN A 34 -6.92 -7.46 0.40
C ASN A 34 -6.98 -7.55 -1.14
N THR A 35 -6.68 -6.45 -1.85
CA THR A 35 -6.51 -6.46 -3.32
C THR A 35 -5.06 -6.72 -3.73
N ILE A 36 -4.12 -6.79 -2.79
CA ILE A 36 -2.73 -7.12 -3.07
C ILE A 36 -2.61 -8.64 -3.21
N ASP A 37 -1.95 -9.08 -4.27
CA ASP A 37 -1.89 -10.48 -4.68
C ASP A 37 -0.49 -11.08 -4.66
N ASN A 38 0.51 -10.30 -4.25
CA ASN A 38 1.90 -10.76 -4.20
C ASN A 38 2.67 -10.18 -3.03
N GLY A 39 3.73 -10.88 -2.63
CA GLY A 39 4.54 -10.52 -1.48
C GLY A 39 5.35 -9.25 -1.68
N PHE A 40 5.84 -8.98 -2.89
CA PHE A 40 6.60 -7.78 -3.18
C PHE A 40 5.77 -6.52 -2.91
N ASP A 41 4.59 -6.43 -3.49
CA ASP A 41 3.71 -5.28 -3.32
C ASP A 41 3.23 -5.14 -1.86
N ALA A 42 2.96 -6.26 -1.18
CA ALA A 42 2.59 -6.24 0.23
C ALA A 42 3.70 -5.64 1.11
N ILE A 43 4.96 -6.01 0.87
CA ILE A 43 6.12 -5.49 1.62
C ILE A 43 6.35 -4.02 1.25
N ASP A 44 6.26 -3.65 -0.03
CA ASP A 44 6.45 -2.26 -0.48
C ASP A 44 5.40 -1.32 0.17
N VAL A 45 4.14 -1.72 0.15
CA VAL A 45 3.06 -0.99 0.82
C VAL A 45 3.28 -0.95 2.34
N LEU A 46 3.69 -2.05 2.97
CA LEU A 46 3.99 -2.08 4.40
C LEU A 46 5.07 -1.06 4.75
N ILE A 47 6.15 -0.97 3.97
CA ILE A 47 7.22 0.02 4.19
C ILE A 47 6.67 1.44 4.11
N HIS A 48 5.79 1.73 3.12
CA HIS A 48 5.14 3.01 2.99
C HIS A 48 4.32 3.38 4.24
N GLU A 49 3.49 2.46 4.72
CA GLU A 49 2.65 2.69 5.90
C GLU A 49 3.47 2.77 7.21
N VAL A 50 4.58 2.05 7.30
CA VAL A 50 5.54 2.21 8.42
C VAL A 50 6.16 3.61 8.41
N CYS A 51 6.44 4.20 7.24
CA CYS A 51 6.91 5.59 7.16
C CYS A 51 5.88 6.57 7.73
N HIS A 52 4.57 6.33 7.54
CA HIS A 52 3.52 7.11 8.21
C HIS A 52 3.54 6.94 9.73
N ALA A 53 3.67 5.71 10.23
CA ALA A 53 3.77 5.47 11.66
C ALA A 53 4.96 6.21 12.28
N VAL A 54 6.13 6.18 11.64
CA VAL A 54 7.33 6.92 12.06
C VAL A 54 7.09 8.43 11.99
N GLN A 55 6.45 8.93 10.94
CA GLN A 55 6.09 10.34 10.80
C GLN A 55 5.22 10.80 11.97
N PHE A 56 4.15 10.06 12.27
CA PHE A 56 3.23 10.39 13.37
C PHE A 56 3.94 10.32 14.73
N HIS A 57 4.82 9.33 14.91
CA HIS A 57 5.59 9.21 16.15
C HIS A 57 6.53 10.39 16.38
N LEU A 58 7.22 10.84 15.35
CA LEU A 58 8.23 11.91 15.46
C LEU A 58 7.64 13.31 15.46
N TYR A 59 6.54 13.53 14.73
CA TYR A 59 6.03 14.87 14.45
C TYR A 59 4.57 15.09 14.89
N GLY A 60 3.90 14.04 15.40
CA GLY A 60 2.49 14.09 15.79
C GLY A 60 1.52 13.93 14.62
N ASP A 61 0.23 13.86 14.92
CA ASP A 61 -0.85 13.50 13.97
C ASP A 61 -1.30 14.69 13.10
N GLU A 62 -0.93 15.91 13.47
CA GLU A 62 -1.35 17.13 12.77
C GLU A 62 -0.51 17.46 11.53
N VAL A 63 0.58 16.72 11.31
CA VAL A 63 1.42 16.92 10.13
C VAL A 63 0.75 16.40 8.86
N ARG A 64 1.03 17.06 7.74
CA ARG A 64 0.50 16.63 6.44
C ARG A 64 1.02 15.23 6.09
N PRO A 65 0.16 14.23 5.85
CA PRO A 65 0.55 12.83 5.69
C PRO A 65 1.64 12.58 4.63
N HIS A 66 1.62 13.25 3.51
CA HIS A 66 2.65 13.10 2.46
C HIS A 66 3.44 14.41 2.26
N GLY A 67 3.69 15.13 3.36
CA GLY A 67 4.44 16.38 3.39
C GLY A 67 5.95 16.16 3.36
N LYS A 68 6.69 17.22 3.73
CA LYS A 68 8.16 17.21 3.74
C LYS A 68 8.74 16.23 4.76
N GLU A 69 8.08 16.08 5.91
CA GLU A 69 8.48 15.16 6.97
C GLU A 69 8.39 13.71 6.50
N PHE A 70 7.27 13.32 5.87
CA PHE A 70 7.10 12.01 5.26
C PHE A 70 8.15 11.76 4.18
N LYS A 71 8.39 12.76 3.31
CA LYS A 71 9.36 12.64 2.22
C LYS A 71 10.75 12.29 2.73
N VAL A 72 11.22 12.98 3.77
CA VAL A 72 12.55 12.70 4.36
C VAL A 72 12.65 11.25 4.86
N ILE A 73 11.62 10.76 5.56
CA ILE A 73 11.58 9.38 6.07
C ILE A 73 11.53 8.38 4.91
N ALA A 74 10.62 8.60 3.95
CA ALA A 74 10.43 7.71 2.80
C ALA A 74 11.70 7.59 1.93
N GLU A 75 12.35 8.70 1.61
CA GLU A 75 13.61 8.70 0.85
C GLU A 75 14.75 8.03 1.63
N ALA A 76 14.82 8.21 2.96
CA ALA A 76 15.84 7.58 3.79
C ALA A 76 15.75 6.04 3.80
N VAL A 77 14.56 5.47 3.67
CA VAL A 77 14.38 4.00 3.58
C VAL A 77 14.44 3.48 2.14
N GLY A 78 14.50 4.37 1.15
CA GLY A 78 14.62 3.99 -0.26
C GLY A 78 13.31 4.01 -1.05
N LEU A 79 12.26 4.67 -0.55
CA LEU A 79 11.07 4.96 -1.34
C LEU A 79 11.32 6.17 -2.25
N THR A 80 10.73 6.16 -3.44
CA THR A 80 10.89 7.21 -4.45
C THR A 80 9.59 7.47 -5.21
N GLY A 81 9.57 8.58 -5.96
CA GLY A 81 8.43 8.98 -6.78
C GLY A 81 7.52 9.99 -6.06
N LYS A 82 6.26 10.07 -6.49
CA LYS A 82 5.26 10.92 -5.84
C LYS A 82 4.92 10.35 -4.46
N MET A 83 5.08 11.12 -3.38
CA MET A 83 4.96 10.63 -2.00
C MET A 83 3.63 9.92 -1.71
N THR A 84 2.52 10.34 -2.31
CA THR A 84 1.22 9.64 -2.19
C THR A 84 1.18 8.26 -2.85
N ARG A 85 2.22 7.88 -3.59
CA ARG A 85 2.39 6.60 -4.31
C ARG A 85 3.87 6.22 -4.36
N ALA A 86 4.63 6.65 -3.36
CA ALA A 86 6.04 6.32 -3.29
C ALA A 86 6.21 4.81 -3.13
N SER A 87 7.13 4.26 -3.91
CA SER A 87 7.46 2.84 -3.93
C SER A 87 8.98 2.63 -3.90
N ALA A 88 9.40 1.40 -3.73
CA ALA A 88 10.81 1.04 -3.63
C ALA A 88 11.62 1.52 -4.84
N ASN A 89 12.74 2.17 -4.58
CA ASN A 89 13.78 2.40 -5.58
C ASN A 89 14.45 1.06 -5.96
N HIS A 90 15.38 1.09 -6.90
CA HIS A 90 16.05 -0.13 -7.37
C HIS A 90 16.74 -0.91 -6.24
N GLU A 91 17.43 -0.23 -5.35
CA GLU A 91 18.18 -0.87 -4.26
C GLU A 91 17.25 -1.51 -3.21
N LEU A 92 16.21 -0.78 -2.78
CA LEU A 92 15.20 -1.31 -1.88
C LEU A 92 14.43 -2.46 -2.53
N GLY A 93 14.11 -2.38 -3.82
CA GLY A 93 13.46 -3.44 -4.58
C GLY A 93 14.25 -4.75 -4.58
N ILE A 94 15.59 -4.70 -4.65
CA ILE A 94 16.44 -5.90 -4.51
C ILE A 94 16.28 -6.50 -3.10
N LYS A 95 16.28 -5.67 -2.06
CA LYS A 95 16.09 -6.13 -0.68
C LYS A 95 14.71 -6.76 -0.48
N ILE A 96 13.64 -6.14 -1.00
CA ILE A 96 12.28 -6.68 -0.92
C ILE A 96 12.19 -8.06 -1.58
N LYS A 97 12.76 -8.23 -2.78
CA LYS A 97 12.80 -9.54 -3.46
C LYS A 97 13.55 -10.62 -2.65
N LYS A 98 14.59 -10.23 -1.93
CA LYS A 98 15.31 -11.14 -1.04
C LYS A 98 14.42 -11.53 0.14
N TRP A 99 13.78 -10.56 0.81
CA TRP A 99 12.88 -10.82 1.93
C TRP A 99 11.66 -11.65 1.52
N GLU A 100 11.08 -11.38 0.37
CA GLU A 100 9.97 -12.19 -0.17
C GLU A 100 10.35 -13.66 -0.30
N LYS A 101 11.56 -13.96 -0.79
CA LYS A 101 12.07 -15.34 -0.86
C LYS A 101 12.31 -15.98 0.51
N GLU A 102 12.77 -15.20 1.48
CA GLU A 102 13.03 -15.67 2.86
C GLU A 102 11.75 -15.91 3.63
N ILE A 103 10.74 -15.05 3.45
CA ILE A 103 9.43 -15.14 4.12
C ILE A 103 8.59 -16.27 3.52
N GLY A 104 8.72 -16.51 2.21
CA GLY A 104 7.98 -17.55 1.48
C GLY A 104 6.78 -17.01 0.71
N VAL A 105 5.87 -17.93 0.35
CA VAL A 105 4.71 -17.61 -0.48
C VAL A 105 3.75 -16.66 0.25
N TYR A 106 3.33 -15.60 -0.44
CA TYR A 106 2.32 -14.68 0.08
C TYR A 106 1.01 -15.44 0.34
N PRO A 107 0.50 -15.42 1.59
CA PRO A 107 -0.55 -16.36 2.01
C PRO A 107 -1.98 -15.90 1.67
N HIS A 108 -2.14 -14.70 1.12
CA HIS A 108 -3.45 -14.13 0.88
C HIS A 108 -3.79 -14.15 -0.62
N GLU A 109 -4.98 -14.66 -0.94
CA GLU A 109 -5.56 -14.50 -2.26
C GLU A 109 -6.37 -13.21 -2.32
N PRO A 110 -6.22 -12.42 -3.39
CA PRO A 110 -6.94 -11.16 -3.53
C PRO A 110 -8.44 -11.41 -3.71
N SER A 111 -9.25 -10.54 -3.14
CA SER A 111 -10.67 -10.50 -3.48
C SER A 111 -10.86 -10.06 -4.93
N PHE A 112 -11.40 -10.96 -5.78
CA PHE A 112 -11.62 -10.70 -7.19
C PHE A 112 -12.46 -9.44 -7.44
N ALA A 113 -13.54 -9.24 -6.66
CA ALA A 113 -14.37 -8.06 -6.75
C ALA A 113 -13.59 -6.77 -6.48
N LYS A 114 -12.74 -6.78 -5.45
CA LYS A 114 -11.89 -5.63 -5.10
C LYS A 114 -10.78 -5.37 -6.10
N MET A 115 -10.23 -6.40 -6.72
CA MET A 115 -9.27 -6.26 -7.82
C MET A 115 -9.91 -5.52 -9.00
N ILE A 116 -11.10 -5.93 -9.42
CA ILE A 116 -11.84 -5.28 -10.50
C ILE A 116 -12.14 -3.81 -10.14
N GLU A 117 -12.64 -3.53 -8.95
CA GLU A 117 -12.90 -2.16 -8.50
C GLU A 117 -11.64 -1.30 -8.55
N ARG A 118 -10.51 -1.81 -8.06
CA ARG A 118 -9.22 -1.11 -8.09
C ARG A 118 -8.74 -0.85 -9.51
N TRP A 119 -8.89 -1.80 -10.41
CA TRP A 119 -8.55 -1.66 -11.82
C TRP A 119 -9.40 -0.59 -12.50
N ILE A 120 -10.71 -0.60 -12.27
CA ILE A 120 -11.63 0.40 -12.81
C ILE A 120 -11.25 1.81 -12.31
N ILE A 121 -10.98 1.98 -11.03
CA ILE A 121 -10.58 3.25 -10.45
C ILE A 121 -9.25 3.74 -11.04
N ASN A 122 -8.27 2.86 -11.21
CA ASN A 122 -6.99 3.20 -11.81
C ASN A 122 -7.16 3.62 -13.28
N LEU A 123 -7.98 2.92 -14.04
CA LEU A 123 -8.27 3.25 -15.43
C LEU A 123 -8.96 4.61 -15.59
N ILE A 124 -9.93 4.93 -14.74
CA ILE A 124 -10.60 6.25 -14.72
C ILE A 124 -9.57 7.35 -14.42
N ASN A 125 -8.69 7.14 -13.47
CA ASN A 125 -7.69 8.12 -13.06
C ASN A 125 -6.56 8.34 -14.09
N TYR A 126 -6.28 7.35 -14.95
CA TYR A 126 -5.20 7.41 -15.96
C TYR A 126 -5.70 7.64 -17.39
N GLY A 127 -7.00 7.95 -17.61
CA GLY A 127 -7.54 8.34 -18.91
C GLY A 127 -7.62 7.23 -19.96
N GLY A 128 -7.58 5.97 -19.55
CA GLY A 128 -7.53 4.82 -20.44
C GLY A 128 -8.90 4.19 -20.74
N SER A 129 -9.77 4.86 -21.50
CA SER A 129 -11.11 4.33 -21.85
C SER A 129 -11.10 3.11 -22.76
N PHE A 130 -10.04 2.83 -23.50
CA PHE A 130 -10.01 1.77 -24.54
C PHE A 130 -9.51 0.40 -24.08
N TYR A 131 -8.74 0.30 -23.00
CA TYR A 131 -8.20 -0.97 -22.53
C TYR A 131 -9.20 -1.81 -21.72
N ILE A 132 -10.25 -1.22 -21.18
CA ILE A 132 -11.24 -1.89 -20.33
C ILE A 132 -12.06 -2.92 -21.14
N LEU A 133 -12.52 -2.54 -22.35
CA LEU A 133 -13.34 -3.42 -23.17
C LEU A 133 -12.58 -4.67 -23.64
N ALA A 134 -11.30 -4.52 -23.99
CA ALA A 134 -10.48 -5.63 -24.47
C ALA A 134 -10.23 -6.68 -23.36
N MET A 135 -10.04 -6.26 -22.12
CA MET A 135 -9.78 -7.18 -20.99
C MET A 135 -11.05 -7.86 -20.47
N ILE A 136 -12.20 -7.16 -20.44
CA ILE A 136 -13.49 -7.78 -20.05
C ILE A 136 -13.89 -8.86 -21.07
N VAL A 137 -13.62 -8.65 -22.36
CA VAL A 137 -13.89 -9.63 -23.42
C VAL A 137 -12.97 -10.85 -23.31
N GLN A 138 -11.70 -10.66 -22.91
CA GLN A 138 -10.73 -11.74 -22.82
C GLN A 138 -10.95 -12.68 -21.62
N TYR A 139 -11.58 -12.21 -20.54
CA TYR A 139 -11.88 -13.01 -19.34
C TYR A 139 -13.29 -13.62 -19.34
N ASN A 140 -14.20 -13.19 -20.24
CA ASN A 140 -15.57 -13.72 -20.33
C ASN A 140 -15.82 -14.61 -21.56
N THR A 141 -14.81 -15.00 -22.30
CA THR A 141 -14.93 -16.04 -23.33
C THR A 141 -14.65 -17.41 -22.70
N PRO A 142 -15.60 -18.35 -22.79
CA PRO A 142 -15.48 -19.69 -22.25
C PRO A 142 -14.35 -20.49 -22.89
#